data_595329596d3aca6f671802b830439220
#
_entry.id   595329596d3aca6f671802b830439220
#
_cell.length_a   1.000
_cell.length_b   1.000
_cell.length_c   1.000
_cell.angle_alpha   90.00
_cell.angle_beta   90.00
_cell.angle_gamma   90.00
#
_symmetry.space_group_name_H-M   'P 1'
#
loop_
_entity.id
_entity.type
_entity.pdbx_description
1 polymer ?
#
loop_
_entity_poly.entity_id
_entity_poly.type
_entity_poly.pdbx_seq_one_letter_code
_entity_poly.pdbx_strand_id
1 'polypeptide(L)'
;MSFQRLLEQGYVILDGAMGTVLQREGLKAGEMPERLNITAPERIAAIHRDYAAAGAQVLYANTFGANACKLGSVLSDGADISAAVWETVTAGVRLAREAAGGRALVALDVGPLGELLEPLGTMSFETAYAIFKEQVLAGAAAGADLATVETMTDLGEMRAAVLAVRENSDLPVIATMSFEAGGRTFTGVSAAAAALTLTGLGVSALGLNCSLGPEEAAAIVEEFARWTHLPLVVKPNAGLPDPGGGGYSLSAAEFAARLSRLTELGAQVLGGCCGTTPEAIRALRAALRDRPWTPRAAAAPPAAVCSATKVVALDGIRVIGERINPTGKKKLKEALLNHDTDFILSEAMRQCQDGADILDVNVGTPGIDEKETMRRVVKALQSVTDAPLQIDSTDPEVIEAGLRLCHGKAIINSVSGDETALTRILPLARRYGAAVVGLTLDERGIPTAAAERVAIAARILERALACGIPARDVYIDCLTLTVSAEPDGAEETLRALTAVREELGLKTLLGVSNISFGLPERPLLNRTFLAMALGRGLDLP
;
A
#
# COMPACT_ATOMS: atom_id res chain seq x y z
N MET A 1 -2.27 -25.14 -12.13
CA MET A 1 -3.20 -23.99 -12.17
C MET A 1 -2.48 -22.84 -11.48
N SER A 2 -2.55 -21.59 -11.97
CA SER A 2 -2.00 -20.42 -11.29
C SER A 2 -3.11 -19.41 -10.96
N PHE A 3 -2.89 -18.55 -9.96
CA PHE A 3 -3.89 -17.52 -9.59
C PHE A 3 -4.16 -16.55 -10.74
N GLN A 4 -3.12 -16.12 -11.45
CA GLN A 4 -3.25 -15.26 -12.63
C GLN A 4 -4.17 -15.89 -13.69
N ARG A 5 -4.01 -17.19 -13.95
CA ARG A 5 -4.85 -17.89 -14.91
C ARG A 5 -6.32 -17.97 -14.46
N LEU A 6 -6.58 -18.10 -13.16
CA LEU A 6 -7.96 -18.04 -12.64
C LEU A 6 -8.58 -16.66 -12.90
N LEU A 7 -7.83 -15.58 -12.66
CA LEU A 7 -8.29 -14.20 -12.89
C LEU A 7 -8.61 -13.94 -14.37
N GLU A 8 -7.87 -14.55 -15.30
CA GLU A 8 -8.11 -14.41 -16.74
C GLU A 8 -9.34 -15.19 -17.22
N GLN A 9 -9.74 -16.23 -16.50
CA GLN A 9 -10.86 -17.10 -16.88
C GLN A 9 -12.24 -16.63 -16.39
N GLY A 10 -12.30 -15.74 -15.40
CA GLY A 10 -13.59 -15.27 -14.89
C GLY A 10 -13.60 -14.88 -13.41
N TYR A 11 -14.74 -15.11 -12.78
CA TYR A 11 -14.87 -14.95 -11.34
C TYR A 11 -14.07 -16.04 -10.62
N VAL A 12 -13.37 -15.63 -9.55
CA VAL A 12 -12.62 -16.55 -8.69
C VAL A 12 -13.38 -16.73 -7.38
N ILE A 13 -13.63 -17.97 -7.02
CA ILE A 13 -14.36 -18.32 -5.79
C ILE A 13 -13.35 -18.76 -4.72
N LEU A 14 -13.29 -17.96 -3.65
CA LEU A 14 -12.55 -18.29 -2.44
C LEU A 14 -13.40 -19.21 -1.55
N ASP A 15 -12.78 -19.76 -0.51
CA ASP A 15 -13.50 -20.46 0.54
C ASP A 15 -14.27 -19.53 1.50
N GLY A 16 -14.73 -20.07 2.61
CA GLY A 16 -15.43 -19.37 3.68
C GLY A 16 -14.70 -19.45 5.02
N ALA A 17 -15.46 -19.28 6.09
CA ALA A 17 -14.92 -19.23 7.44
C ALA A 17 -14.33 -20.57 7.91
N MET A 18 -13.14 -20.52 8.48
CA MET A 18 -12.56 -21.62 9.27
C MET A 18 -13.00 -21.50 10.75
N GLY A 19 -12.73 -20.34 11.37
CA GLY A 19 -12.95 -20.15 12.81
C GLY A 19 -14.40 -20.35 13.26
N THR A 20 -15.38 -19.75 12.58
CA THR A 20 -16.81 -19.91 12.97
C THR A 20 -17.35 -21.31 12.69
N VAL A 21 -16.79 -22.05 11.74
CA VAL A 21 -17.13 -23.46 11.56
C VAL A 21 -16.61 -24.28 12.72
N LEU A 22 -15.35 -24.11 13.12
CA LEU A 22 -14.75 -24.78 14.28
C LEU A 22 -15.47 -24.44 15.59
N GLN A 23 -15.92 -23.20 15.77
CA GLN A 23 -16.72 -22.79 16.94
C GLN A 23 -18.04 -23.55 17.02
N ARG A 24 -18.74 -23.74 15.89
CA ARG A 24 -19.96 -24.57 15.82
C ARG A 24 -19.68 -26.04 16.16
N GLU A 25 -18.46 -26.52 15.89
CA GLU A 25 -18.00 -27.85 16.23
C GLU A 25 -17.39 -27.94 17.64
N GLY A 26 -17.50 -26.89 18.47
CA GLY A 26 -17.11 -26.90 19.87
C GLY A 26 -15.74 -26.30 20.19
N LEU A 27 -15.08 -25.58 19.27
CA LEU A 27 -13.89 -24.78 19.61
C LEU A 27 -14.32 -23.67 20.57
N LYS A 28 -13.66 -23.59 21.72
CA LYS A 28 -14.01 -22.63 22.77
C LYS A 28 -13.41 -21.25 22.48
N ALA A 29 -14.04 -20.22 23.03
CA ALA A 29 -13.48 -18.87 22.99
C ALA A 29 -12.09 -18.85 23.66
N GLY A 30 -11.12 -18.23 22.98
CA GLY A 30 -9.72 -18.16 23.42
C GLY A 30 -8.84 -19.35 22.97
N GLU A 31 -9.43 -20.41 22.42
CA GLU A 31 -8.63 -21.48 21.79
C GLU A 31 -8.21 -21.02 20.38
N MET A 32 -6.96 -21.32 20.06
CA MET A 32 -6.35 -20.93 18.78
C MET A 32 -6.62 -21.98 17.70
N PRO A 33 -7.36 -21.63 16.63
CA PRO A 33 -7.69 -22.59 15.55
C PRO A 33 -6.48 -23.27 14.94
N GLU A 34 -5.37 -22.55 14.78
CA GLU A 34 -4.15 -23.00 14.13
C GLU A 34 -3.46 -24.15 14.89
N ARG A 35 -3.66 -24.23 16.20
CA ARG A 35 -3.16 -25.35 17.01
C ARG A 35 -3.79 -26.68 16.61
N LEU A 36 -4.99 -26.66 16.05
CA LEU A 36 -5.67 -27.84 15.55
C LEU A 36 -4.98 -28.45 14.33
N ASN A 37 -4.12 -27.72 13.64
CA ASN A 37 -3.28 -28.29 12.57
C ASN A 37 -2.42 -29.44 13.08
N ILE A 38 -2.05 -29.40 14.37
CA ILE A 38 -1.21 -30.41 15.04
C ILE A 38 -2.05 -31.34 15.91
N THR A 39 -2.97 -30.79 16.73
CA THR A 39 -3.69 -31.56 17.76
C THR A 39 -4.94 -32.27 17.24
N ALA A 40 -5.53 -31.82 16.14
CA ALA A 40 -6.72 -32.39 15.53
C ALA A 40 -6.74 -32.19 14.00
N PRO A 41 -5.71 -32.63 13.26
CA PRO A 41 -5.52 -32.34 11.83
C PRO A 41 -6.69 -32.80 10.97
N GLU A 42 -7.37 -33.88 11.31
CA GLU A 42 -8.51 -34.41 10.56
C GLU A 42 -9.71 -33.45 10.54
N ARG A 43 -9.90 -32.67 11.62
CA ARG A 43 -10.96 -31.66 11.66
C ARG A 43 -10.70 -30.54 10.63
N ILE A 44 -9.46 -30.06 10.59
CA ILE A 44 -9.04 -29.02 9.64
C ILE A 44 -9.13 -29.53 8.20
N ALA A 45 -8.62 -30.75 7.95
CA ALA A 45 -8.68 -31.38 6.64
C ALA A 45 -10.12 -31.60 6.16
N ALA A 46 -11.05 -31.95 7.06
CA ALA A 46 -12.47 -32.12 6.73
C ALA A 46 -13.09 -30.82 6.24
N ILE A 47 -12.88 -29.71 6.95
CA ILE A 47 -13.39 -28.38 6.56
C ILE A 47 -12.85 -27.96 5.19
N HIS A 48 -11.54 -28.14 4.95
CA HIS A 48 -10.95 -27.84 3.64
C HIS A 48 -11.55 -28.71 2.53
N ARG A 49 -11.77 -30.01 2.77
CA ARG A 49 -12.43 -30.91 1.80
C ARG A 49 -13.85 -30.43 1.46
N ASP A 50 -14.60 -29.99 2.47
CA ASP A 50 -15.97 -29.51 2.29
C ASP A 50 -16.02 -28.23 1.45
N TYR A 51 -15.11 -27.27 1.67
CA TYR A 51 -14.98 -26.07 0.84
C TYR A 51 -14.52 -26.41 -0.59
N ALA A 52 -13.56 -27.32 -0.76
CA ALA A 52 -13.15 -27.78 -2.08
C ALA A 52 -14.32 -28.45 -2.83
N ALA A 53 -15.12 -29.29 -2.14
CA ALA A 53 -16.31 -29.93 -2.69
C ALA A 53 -17.44 -28.92 -2.98
N ALA A 54 -17.54 -27.82 -2.22
CA ALA A 54 -18.44 -26.71 -2.48
C ALA A 54 -18.05 -25.90 -3.74
N GLY A 55 -16.79 -26.03 -4.17
CA GLY A 55 -16.25 -25.43 -5.40
C GLY A 55 -15.43 -24.20 -5.19
N ALA A 56 -14.85 -24.02 -4.01
CA ALA A 56 -13.78 -23.06 -3.81
C ALA A 56 -12.60 -23.37 -4.74
N GLN A 57 -12.08 -22.33 -5.40
CA GLN A 57 -10.92 -22.42 -6.30
C GLN A 57 -9.62 -22.05 -5.58
N VAL A 58 -9.74 -21.38 -4.44
CA VAL A 58 -8.63 -21.06 -3.52
C VAL A 58 -9.08 -21.42 -2.11
N LEU A 59 -8.29 -22.23 -1.42
CA LEU A 59 -8.45 -22.58 -0.01
C LEU A 59 -7.44 -21.79 0.82
N TYR A 60 -7.90 -21.09 1.85
CA TYR A 60 -7.04 -20.40 2.81
C TYR A 60 -6.59 -21.42 3.87
N ALA A 61 -5.30 -21.70 3.92
CA ALA A 61 -4.73 -22.58 4.92
C ALA A 61 -5.05 -22.07 6.34
N ASN A 62 -5.23 -22.97 7.30
CA ASN A 62 -5.50 -22.58 8.68
C ASN A 62 -4.22 -22.03 9.36
N THR A 63 -3.77 -20.85 8.91
CA THR A 63 -2.51 -20.21 9.33
C THR A 63 -2.67 -18.72 9.70
N PHE A 64 -3.88 -18.18 9.71
CA PHE A 64 -4.21 -16.78 9.97
C PHE A 64 -3.50 -16.20 11.20
N GLY A 65 -3.51 -16.89 12.32
CA GLY A 65 -2.85 -16.48 13.56
C GLY A 65 -1.53 -17.21 13.85
N ALA A 66 -1.00 -18.01 12.92
CA ALA A 66 0.21 -18.82 13.14
C ALA A 66 1.49 -17.97 13.07
N ASN A 67 1.59 -16.94 13.90
CA ASN A 67 2.73 -16.04 14.01
C ASN A 67 3.30 -15.98 15.44
N ALA A 68 4.51 -15.44 15.58
CA ALA A 68 5.21 -15.45 16.85
C ALA A 68 4.47 -14.70 17.97
N CYS A 69 3.74 -13.61 17.68
CA CYS A 69 2.97 -12.88 18.69
C CYS A 69 1.86 -13.76 19.27
N LYS A 70 1.01 -14.32 18.43
CA LYS A 70 -0.16 -15.09 18.87
C LYS A 70 0.23 -16.46 19.44
N LEU A 71 1.17 -17.16 18.81
CA LEU A 71 1.66 -18.44 19.36
C LEU A 71 2.39 -18.25 20.69
N GLY A 72 3.20 -17.17 20.81
CA GLY A 72 3.89 -16.84 22.05
C GLY A 72 2.94 -16.55 23.22
N SER A 73 1.74 -16.05 22.96
CA SER A 73 0.75 -15.76 24.02
C SER A 73 0.04 -17.00 24.57
N VAL A 74 0.08 -18.14 23.84
CA VAL A 74 -0.65 -19.37 24.24
C VAL A 74 0.27 -20.56 24.55
N LEU A 75 1.55 -20.48 24.22
CA LEU A 75 2.53 -21.51 24.52
C LEU A 75 3.14 -21.29 25.92
N SER A 76 3.63 -22.36 26.53
CA SER A 76 4.27 -22.30 27.85
C SER A 76 5.61 -21.54 27.80
N ASP A 77 6.00 -20.97 28.92
CA ASP A 77 7.32 -20.34 29.08
C ASP A 77 8.45 -21.29 28.69
N GLY A 78 9.39 -20.80 27.89
CA GLY A 78 10.53 -21.58 27.40
C GLY A 78 10.26 -22.40 26.14
N ALA A 79 9.07 -22.33 25.52
CA ALA A 79 8.82 -22.93 24.23
C ALA A 79 9.64 -22.25 23.13
N ASP A 80 10.11 -23.02 22.15
CA ASP A 80 10.71 -22.50 20.93
C ASP A 80 9.60 -21.97 20.00
N ILE A 81 9.35 -20.68 20.08
CA ILE A 81 8.27 -20.04 19.32
C ILE A 81 8.52 -20.11 17.81
N SER A 82 9.77 -19.98 17.38
CA SER A 82 10.12 -20.07 15.96
C SER A 82 9.83 -21.47 15.41
N ALA A 83 10.25 -22.50 16.12
CA ALA A 83 9.93 -23.88 15.75
C ALA A 83 8.40 -24.12 15.71
N ALA A 84 7.65 -23.55 16.66
CA ALA A 84 6.20 -23.69 16.70
C ALA A 84 5.51 -22.97 15.53
N VAL A 85 5.99 -21.79 15.10
CA VAL A 85 5.51 -21.10 13.89
C VAL A 85 5.71 -21.99 12.66
N TRP A 86 6.93 -22.48 12.47
CA TRP A 86 7.27 -23.33 11.33
C TRP A 86 6.44 -24.62 11.30
N GLU A 87 6.29 -25.31 12.41
CA GLU A 87 5.49 -26.53 12.53
C GLU A 87 4.02 -26.27 12.22
N THR A 88 3.43 -25.23 12.84
CA THR A 88 2.00 -24.89 12.70
C THR A 88 1.65 -24.46 11.28
N VAL A 89 2.47 -23.58 10.68
CA VAL A 89 2.26 -23.09 9.31
C VAL A 89 2.43 -24.21 8.30
N THR A 90 3.51 -25.00 8.42
CA THR A 90 3.78 -26.10 7.51
C THR A 90 2.65 -27.15 7.56
N ALA A 91 2.15 -27.49 8.74
CA ALA A 91 1.04 -28.41 8.90
C ALA A 91 -0.24 -27.87 8.26
N GLY A 92 -0.60 -26.59 8.52
CA GLY A 92 -1.78 -25.96 7.95
C GLY A 92 -1.78 -25.95 6.42
N VAL A 93 -0.66 -25.52 5.80
CA VAL A 93 -0.54 -25.54 4.33
C VAL A 93 -0.63 -26.96 3.76
N ARG A 94 0.02 -27.94 4.38
CA ARG A 94 -0.04 -29.34 3.91
C ARG A 94 -1.45 -29.91 3.99
N LEU A 95 -2.16 -29.70 5.09
CA LEU A 95 -3.55 -30.14 5.25
C LEU A 95 -4.47 -29.55 4.16
N ALA A 96 -4.33 -28.26 3.88
CA ALA A 96 -5.08 -27.61 2.81
C ALA A 96 -4.73 -28.20 1.42
N ARG A 97 -3.45 -28.46 1.14
CA ARG A 97 -3.00 -29.05 -0.14
C ARG A 97 -3.52 -30.48 -0.33
N GLU A 98 -3.48 -31.30 0.70
CA GLU A 98 -4.03 -32.65 0.68
C GLU A 98 -5.54 -32.63 0.42
N ALA A 99 -6.27 -31.74 1.12
CA ALA A 99 -7.71 -31.57 0.94
C ALA A 99 -8.06 -31.02 -0.46
N ALA A 100 -7.28 -30.09 -0.99
CA ALA A 100 -7.45 -29.55 -2.33
C ALA A 100 -7.31 -30.62 -3.43
N GLY A 101 -6.41 -31.57 -3.25
CA GLY A 101 -6.20 -32.67 -4.20
C GLY A 101 -5.94 -32.20 -5.63
N GLY A 102 -5.26 -31.06 -5.80
CA GLY A 102 -4.97 -30.41 -7.10
C GLY A 102 -6.15 -29.70 -7.77
N ARG A 103 -7.32 -29.65 -7.13
CA ARG A 103 -8.54 -29.01 -7.66
C ARG A 103 -8.69 -27.53 -7.30
N ALA A 104 -8.00 -27.09 -6.25
CA ALA A 104 -7.95 -25.71 -5.79
C ALA A 104 -6.50 -25.31 -5.51
N LEU A 105 -6.22 -24.00 -5.58
CA LEU A 105 -4.98 -23.41 -5.08
C LEU A 105 -5.03 -23.29 -3.56
N VAL A 106 -3.87 -23.26 -2.93
CA VAL A 106 -3.74 -23.08 -1.48
C VAL A 106 -3.04 -21.78 -1.19
N ALA A 107 -3.73 -20.90 -0.45
CA ALA A 107 -3.18 -19.64 0.04
C ALA A 107 -2.58 -19.82 1.44
N LEU A 108 -1.37 -19.34 1.64
CA LEU A 108 -0.88 -19.02 2.98
C LEU A 108 -1.73 -17.87 3.51
N ASP A 109 -2.44 -18.10 4.62
CA ASP A 109 -3.29 -17.09 5.23
C ASP A 109 -2.52 -16.34 6.34
N VAL A 110 -2.43 -14.99 6.20
CA VAL A 110 -1.68 -14.10 7.07
C VAL A 110 -2.62 -13.05 7.62
N GLY A 111 -2.95 -13.17 8.89
CA GLY A 111 -3.79 -12.20 9.62
C GLY A 111 -2.97 -11.22 10.45
N PRO A 112 -3.65 -10.22 11.08
CA PRO A 112 -2.99 -9.21 11.90
C PRO A 112 -2.31 -9.80 13.14
N LEU A 113 -1.24 -9.13 13.60
CA LEU A 113 -0.45 -9.55 14.77
C LEU A 113 -1.23 -9.39 16.08
N GLY A 114 -2.20 -8.48 16.11
CA GLY A 114 -2.98 -8.15 17.30
C GLY A 114 -2.38 -7.01 18.12
N GLU A 115 -1.32 -6.41 17.63
CA GLU A 115 -0.62 -5.27 18.21
C GLU A 115 -0.65 -4.09 17.23
N LEU A 116 -0.78 -2.87 17.73
CA LEU A 116 -0.71 -1.68 16.89
C LEU A 116 0.75 -1.29 16.63
N LEU A 117 1.03 -0.94 15.37
CA LEU A 117 2.33 -0.42 14.98
C LEU A 117 2.50 1.05 15.42
N GLU A 118 3.75 1.46 15.58
CA GLU A 118 4.10 2.86 15.73
C GLU A 118 3.59 3.71 14.54
N PRO A 119 3.07 4.92 14.77
CA PRO A 119 3.07 5.67 16.03
C PRO A 119 1.82 5.42 16.90
N LEU A 120 0.84 4.63 16.46
CA LEU A 120 -0.40 4.36 17.20
C LEU A 120 -0.20 3.39 18.35
N GLY A 121 0.74 2.49 18.23
CA GLY A 121 1.13 1.50 19.24
C GLY A 121 2.63 1.53 19.51
N THR A 122 3.15 0.39 19.98
CA THR A 122 4.56 0.24 20.40
C THR A 122 5.39 -0.67 19.50
N MET A 123 4.74 -1.42 18.59
CA MET A 123 5.46 -2.36 17.71
C MET A 123 6.13 -1.60 16.57
N SER A 124 7.44 -1.84 16.37
CA SER A 124 8.14 -1.25 15.24
C SER A 124 7.77 -1.96 13.93
N PHE A 125 7.84 -1.22 12.80
CA PHE A 125 7.65 -1.79 11.47
C PHE A 125 8.58 -2.99 11.22
N GLU A 126 9.85 -2.89 11.61
CA GLU A 126 10.84 -3.95 11.39
C GLU A 126 10.54 -5.21 12.21
N THR A 127 10.02 -5.04 13.43
CA THR A 127 9.57 -6.17 14.26
C THR A 127 8.39 -6.88 13.59
N ALA A 128 7.37 -6.14 13.17
CA ALA A 128 6.23 -6.70 12.45
C ALA A 128 6.66 -7.42 11.16
N TYR A 129 7.51 -6.77 10.36
CA TYR A 129 8.07 -7.37 9.15
C TYR A 129 8.80 -8.70 9.41
N ALA A 130 9.63 -8.74 10.44
CA ALA A 130 10.38 -9.96 10.80
C ALA A 130 9.45 -11.12 11.20
N ILE A 131 8.38 -10.82 11.95
CA ILE A 131 7.38 -11.82 12.34
C ILE A 131 6.63 -12.35 11.10
N PHE A 132 6.16 -11.48 10.22
CA PHE A 132 5.51 -11.89 8.99
C PHE A 132 6.45 -12.66 8.06
N LYS A 133 7.71 -12.24 7.96
CA LYS A 133 8.73 -12.93 7.15
C LYS A 133 8.88 -14.39 7.56
N GLU A 134 8.91 -14.68 8.84
CA GLU A 134 9.03 -16.05 9.35
C GLU A 134 7.84 -16.92 8.90
N GLN A 135 6.61 -16.42 9.07
CA GLN A 135 5.40 -17.09 8.61
C GLN A 135 5.40 -17.33 7.09
N VAL A 136 5.84 -16.33 6.33
CA VAL A 136 5.94 -16.40 4.86
C VAL A 136 6.95 -17.46 4.41
N LEU A 137 8.13 -17.48 5.01
CA LEU A 137 9.15 -18.48 4.68
C LEU A 137 8.67 -19.91 4.95
N ALA A 138 8.00 -20.14 6.08
CA ALA A 138 7.42 -21.44 6.42
C ALA A 138 6.32 -21.84 5.42
N GLY A 139 5.42 -20.92 5.05
CA GLY A 139 4.33 -21.18 4.11
C GLY A 139 4.81 -21.44 2.69
N ALA A 140 5.78 -20.67 2.21
CA ALA A 140 6.39 -20.87 0.89
C ALA A 140 7.12 -22.21 0.81
N ALA A 141 7.90 -22.55 1.84
CA ALA A 141 8.59 -23.86 1.93
C ALA A 141 7.61 -25.04 2.00
N ALA A 142 6.43 -24.86 2.60
CA ALA A 142 5.36 -25.87 2.65
C ALA A 142 4.62 -26.01 1.31
N GLY A 143 4.86 -25.10 0.34
CA GLY A 143 4.33 -25.15 -1.02
C GLY A 143 2.99 -24.45 -1.18
N ALA A 144 2.73 -23.34 -0.48
CA ALA A 144 1.62 -22.47 -0.80
C ALA A 144 1.70 -21.96 -2.25
N ASP A 145 0.56 -21.81 -2.92
CA ASP A 145 0.47 -21.34 -4.31
C ASP A 145 0.38 -19.81 -4.39
N LEU A 146 -0.08 -19.16 -3.34
CA LEU A 146 -0.18 -17.71 -3.17
C LEU A 146 -0.21 -17.37 -1.68
N ALA A 147 -0.08 -16.10 -1.35
CA ALA A 147 -0.31 -15.58 0.00
C ALA A 147 -1.57 -14.70 0.02
N THR A 148 -2.35 -14.78 1.08
CA THR A 148 -3.37 -13.79 1.39
C THR A 148 -2.98 -13.07 2.67
N VAL A 149 -3.02 -11.73 2.63
CA VAL A 149 -2.87 -10.87 3.80
C VAL A 149 -4.24 -10.28 4.04
N GLU A 150 -4.94 -10.76 5.08
CA GLU A 150 -6.34 -10.42 5.26
C GLU A 150 -6.66 -9.82 6.65
N THR A 151 -7.81 -9.14 6.73
CA THR A 151 -8.39 -8.58 7.96
C THR A 151 -7.53 -7.48 8.59
N MET A 152 -6.61 -6.89 7.84
CA MET A 152 -5.78 -5.80 8.33
C MET A 152 -6.62 -4.53 8.55
N THR A 153 -6.34 -3.81 9.62
CA THR A 153 -6.98 -2.53 9.93
C THR A 153 -6.00 -1.36 9.86
N ASP A 154 -4.71 -1.64 9.98
CA ASP A 154 -3.61 -0.67 9.89
C ASP A 154 -2.84 -0.81 8.58
N LEU A 155 -2.58 0.31 7.90
CA LEU A 155 -1.92 0.29 6.60
C LEU A 155 -0.40 0.08 6.72
N GLY A 156 0.20 0.47 7.84
CA GLY A 156 1.60 0.18 8.13
C GLY A 156 1.84 -1.31 8.35
N GLU A 157 0.96 -1.97 9.13
CA GLU A 157 0.97 -3.42 9.33
C GLU A 157 0.74 -4.19 8.01
N MET A 158 -0.27 -3.78 7.23
CA MET A 158 -0.52 -4.34 5.90
C MET A 158 0.72 -4.25 4.99
N ARG A 159 1.40 -3.09 4.98
CA ARG A 159 2.63 -2.90 4.20
C ARG A 159 3.76 -3.82 4.68
N ALA A 160 3.94 -3.97 6.00
CA ALA A 160 4.94 -4.87 6.56
C ALA A 160 4.71 -6.32 6.11
N ALA A 161 3.46 -6.80 6.15
CA ALA A 161 3.10 -8.14 5.72
C ALA A 161 3.28 -8.33 4.20
N VAL A 162 2.79 -7.41 3.37
CA VAL A 162 2.93 -7.49 1.89
C VAL A 162 4.40 -7.44 1.47
N LEU A 163 5.21 -6.56 2.08
CA LEU A 163 6.66 -6.50 1.81
C LEU A 163 7.36 -7.79 2.27
N ALA A 164 6.97 -8.36 3.41
CA ALA A 164 7.51 -9.64 3.87
C ALA A 164 7.27 -10.75 2.83
N VAL A 165 6.07 -10.82 2.23
CA VAL A 165 5.79 -11.79 1.15
C VAL A 165 6.66 -11.50 -0.08
N ARG A 166 6.66 -10.26 -0.56
CA ARG A 166 7.30 -9.89 -1.84
C ARG A 166 8.82 -9.90 -1.82
N GLU A 167 9.42 -9.67 -0.67
CA GLU A 167 10.89 -9.66 -0.52
C GLU A 167 11.46 -11.05 -0.22
N ASN A 168 10.63 -12.01 0.18
CA ASN A 168 11.09 -13.32 0.63
C ASN A 168 10.43 -14.51 -0.10
N SER A 169 9.61 -14.25 -1.11
CA SER A 169 8.97 -15.30 -1.93
C SER A 169 8.51 -14.76 -3.28
N ASP A 170 8.19 -15.66 -4.20
CA ASP A 170 7.56 -15.34 -5.50
C ASP A 170 6.02 -15.52 -5.46
N LEU A 171 5.43 -15.64 -4.28
CA LEU A 171 4.00 -15.87 -4.12
C LEU A 171 3.20 -14.67 -4.60
N PRO A 172 2.18 -14.85 -5.47
CA PRO A 172 1.18 -13.83 -5.73
C PRO A 172 0.48 -13.42 -4.42
N VAL A 173 0.14 -12.14 -4.27
CA VAL A 173 -0.46 -11.62 -3.03
C VAL A 173 -1.89 -11.17 -3.27
N ILE A 174 -2.83 -11.68 -2.49
CA ILE A 174 -4.14 -11.09 -2.25
C ILE A 174 -4.05 -10.26 -0.98
N ALA A 175 -4.51 -9.00 -1.01
CA ALA A 175 -4.48 -8.12 0.15
C ALA A 175 -5.88 -7.56 0.45
N THR A 176 -6.42 -7.81 1.64
CA THR A 176 -7.73 -7.31 2.04
C THR A 176 -7.69 -6.65 3.41
N MET A 177 -8.41 -5.53 3.52
CA MET A 177 -8.54 -4.80 4.77
C MET A 177 -9.96 -4.92 5.32
N SER A 178 -10.10 -4.75 6.64
CA SER A 178 -11.37 -4.79 7.34
C SER A 178 -11.86 -3.38 7.60
N PHE A 179 -13.03 -3.04 7.05
CA PHE A 179 -13.63 -1.70 7.14
C PHE A 179 -14.86 -1.73 8.02
N GLU A 180 -15.12 -0.61 8.69
CA GLU A 180 -16.37 -0.36 9.41
C GLU A 180 -17.43 0.26 8.47
N ALA A 181 -18.68 0.35 8.93
CA ALA A 181 -19.79 0.89 8.15
C ALA A 181 -19.55 2.33 7.64
N GLY A 182 -18.66 3.08 8.28
CA GLY A 182 -18.23 4.42 7.85
C GLY A 182 -17.24 4.45 6.68
N GLY A 183 -16.88 3.29 6.09
CA GLY A 183 -15.93 3.20 4.95
C GLY A 183 -14.47 3.44 5.33
N ARG A 184 -14.15 3.36 6.62
CA ARG A 184 -12.78 3.43 7.14
C ARG A 184 -12.49 2.22 8.01
N THR A 185 -11.22 1.86 8.11
CA THR A 185 -10.79 0.84 9.07
C THR A 185 -10.76 1.38 10.49
N PHE A 186 -10.56 0.52 11.48
CA PHE A 186 -10.43 0.91 12.89
C PHE A 186 -9.36 2.00 13.12
N THR A 187 -8.24 1.96 12.39
CA THR A 187 -7.18 2.99 12.49
C THR A 187 -7.41 4.19 11.55
N GLY A 188 -8.57 4.26 10.87
CA GLY A 188 -8.95 5.39 10.03
C GLY A 188 -8.53 5.31 8.56
N VAL A 189 -7.95 4.19 8.10
CA VAL A 189 -7.54 4.01 6.70
C VAL A 189 -8.75 4.10 5.77
N SER A 190 -8.66 4.91 4.71
CA SER A 190 -9.70 4.98 3.69
C SER A 190 -9.51 3.91 2.61
N ALA A 191 -10.59 3.47 1.97
CA ALA A 191 -10.53 2.54 0.85
C ALA A 191 -9.66 3.05 -0.30
N ALA A 192 -9.71 4.36 -0.59
CA ALA A 192 -8.87 5.00 -1.59
C ALA A 192 -7.37 4.93 -1.26
N ALA A 193 -6.98 5.22 0.00
CA ALA A 193 -5.59 5.12 0.44
C ALA A 193 -5.08 3.66 0.40
N ALA A 194 -5.91 2.72 0.83
CA ALA A 194 -5.61 1.29 0.72
C ALA A 194 -5.42 0.87 -0.75
N ALA A 195 -6.34 1.26 -1.64
CA ALA A 195 -6.26 0.96 -3.08
C ALA A 195 -4.96 1.48 -3.71
N LEU A 196 -4.62 2.75 -3.49
CA LEU A 196 -3.42 3.37 -4.04
C LEU A 196 -2.14 2.69 -3.52
N THR A 197 -2.06 2.47 -2.22
CA THR A 197 -0.89 1.86 -1.59
C THR A 197 -0.69 0.42 -2.04
N LEU A 198 -1.73 -0.41 -2.01
CA LEU A 198 -1.64 -1.81 -2.39
C LEU A 198 -1.41 -2.00 -3.89
N THR A 199 -2.02 -1.16 -4.73
CA THR A 199 -1.72 -1.14 -6.18
C THR A 199 -0.26 -0.82 -6.44
N GLY A 200 0.28 0.19 -5.76
CA GLY A 200 1.70 0.56 -5.85
C GLY A 200 2.62 -0.57 -5.41
N LEU A 201 2.30 -1.22 -4.29
CA LEU A 201 3.04 -2.40 -3.80
C LEU A 201 2.95 -3.61 -4.74
N GLY A 202 2.08 -3.59 -5.76
CA GLY A 202 2.00 -4.61 -6.79
C GLY A 202 1.41 -5.93 -6.29
N VAL A 203 0.38 -5.88 -5.46
CA VAL A 203 -0.42 -7.06 -5.13
C VAL A 203 -1.18 -7.55 -6.36
N SER A 204 -1.57 -8.83 -6.38
CA SER A 204 -2.28 -9.43 -7.51
C SER A 204 -3.78 -9.17 -7.50
N ALA A 205 -4.35 -8.96 -6.31
CA ALA A 205 -5.74 -8.57 -6.10
C ALA A 205 -5.86 -7.87 -4.74
N LEU A 206 -6.83 -6.97 -4.61
CA LEU A 206 -7.05 -6.23 -3.36
C LEU A 206 -8.53 -6.00 -3.08
N GLY A 207 -8.86 -5.71 -1.84
CA GLY A 207 -10.24 -5.44 -1.49
C GLY A 207 -10.52 -5.44 0.01
N LEU A 208 -11.65 -6.02 0.37
CA LEU A 208 -12.13 -6.06 1.75
C LEU A 208 -12.54 -7.47 2.20
N ASN A 209 -12.42 -7.72 3.49
CA ASN A 209 -12.97 -8.90 4.14
C ASN A 209 -13.44 -8.60 5.55
N CYS A 210 -14.27 -9.50 6.09
CA CYS A 210 -14.80 -9.42 7.46
C CYS A 210 -15.65 -8.18 7.75
N SER A 211 -15.96 -7.91 9.01
CA SER A 211 -16.72 -6.80 9.62
C SER A 211 -18.12 -6.55 9.04
N LEU A 212 -18.25 -6.43 7.74
CA LEU A 212 -19.45 -6.03 7.03
C LEU A 212 -20.14 -7.21 6.34
N GLY A 213 -21.43 -7.09 6.11
CA GLY A 213 -22.18 -7.93 5.19
C GLY A 213 -22.03 -7.46 3.72
N PRO A 214 -22.59 -8.24 2.77
CA PRO A 214 -22.47 -7.88 1.34
C PRO A 214 -23.06 -6.52 0.96
N GLU A 215 -24.13 -6.07 1.63
CA GLU A 215 -24.80 -4.81 1.30
C GLU A 215 -23.97 -3.61 1.74
N GLU A 216 -23.46 -3.64 2.97
CA GLU A 216 -22.62 -2.58 3.52
C GLU A 216 -21.27 -2.48 2.79
N ALA A 217 -20.78 -3.57 2.22
CA ALA A 217 -19.54 -3.61 1.44
C ALA A 217 -19.64 -2.85 0.11
N ALA A 218 -20.83 -2.63 -0.44
CA ALA A 218 -21.03 -2.09 -1.79
C ALA A 218 -20.33 -0.73 -2.01
N ALA A 219 -20.53 0.22 -1.11
CA ALA A 219 -19.93 1.55 -1.21
C ALA A 219 -18.38 1.51 -1.18
N ILE A 220 -17.81 0.57 -0.42
CA ILE A 220 -16.35 0.38 -0.34
C ILE A 220 -15.81 -0.24 -1.63
N VAL A 221 -16.55 -1.20 -2.22
CA VAL A 221 -16.21 -1.79 -3.52
C VAL A 221 -16.21 -0.73 -4.63
N GLU A 222 -17.21 0.16 -4.66
CA GLU A 222 -17.28 1.29 -5.59
C GLU A 222 -16.06 2.22 -5.43
N GLU A 223 -15.68 2.52 -4.20
CA GLU A 223 -14.52 3.37 -3.95
C GLU A 223 -13.22 2.68 -4.39
N PHE A 224 -13.03 1.41 -4.08
CA PHE A 224 -11.90 0.64 -4.61
C PHE A 224 -11.85 0.68 -6.15
N ALA A 225 -13.00 0.52 -6.80
CA ALA A 225 -13.09 0.50 -8.26
C ALA A 225 -12.61 1.80 -8.92
N ARG A 226 -12.70 2.94 -8.24
CA ARG A 226 -12.20 4.24 -8.73
C ARG A 226 -10.69 4.38 -8.64
N TRP A 227 -10.05 3.72 -7.66
CA TRP A 227 -8.65 3.95 -7.31
C TRP A 227 -7.70 2.83 -7.71
N THR A 228 -8.20 1.72 -8.25
CA THR A 228 -7.35 0.64 -8.73
C THR A 228 -7.89 -0.01 -10.00
N HIS A 229 -6.98 -0.50 -10.83
CA HIS A 229 -7.31 -1.35 -11.98
C HIS A 229 -7.21 -2.85 -11.65
N LEU A 230 -6.71 -3.20 -10.47
CA LEU A 230 -6.52 -4.58 -10.06
C LEU A 230 -7.86 -5.29 -9.80
N PRO A 231 -7.89 -6.64 -9.87
CA PRO A 231 -9.04 -7.43 -9.47
C PRO A 231 -9.50 -7.12 -8.04
N LEU A 232 -10.81 -6.89 -7.86
CA LEU A 232 -11.37 -6.57 -6.56
C LEU A 232 -11.80 -7.84 -5.81
N VAL A 233 -11.40 -7.92 -4.55
CA VAL A 233 -11.70 -9.02 -3.62
C VAL A 233 -12.81 -8.59 -2.67
N VAL A 234 -13.86 -9.41 -2.54
CA VAL A 234 -14.93 -9.18 -1.59
C VAL A 234 -15.24 -10.48 -0.85
N LYS A 235 -14.88 -10.53 0.43
CA LYS A 235 -15.00 -11.70 1.32
C LYS A 235 -15.72 -11.30 2.63
N PRO A 236 -17.01 -10.88 2.55
CA PRO A 236 -17.75 -10.32 3.68
C PRO A 236 -18.25 -11.41 4.64
N ASN A 237 -18.76 -10.98 5.79
CA ASN A 237 -19.47 -11.85 6.71
C ASN A 237 -20.83 -12.29 6.15
N ALA A 238 -21.41 -13.34 6.69
CA ALA A 238 -22.78 -13.79 6.37
C ALA A 238 -23.84 -12.83 6.98
N GLY A 239 -23.70 -11.53 6.75
CA GLY A 239 -24.44 -10.47 7.41
C GLY A 239 -23.83 -10.10 8.77
N LEU A 240 -24.62 -9.48 9.62
CA LEU A 240 -24.20 -9.07 10.96
C LEU A 240 -24.33 -10.23 11.96
N PRO A 241 -23.46 -10.30 12.97
CA PRO A 241 -23.60 -11.28 14.04
C PRO A 241 -24.89 -11.00 14.84
N ASP A 242 -25.60 -12.07 15.22
CA ASP A 242 -26.76 -11.99 16.10
C ASP A 242 -26.32 -11.56 17.51
N PRO A 243 -26.86 -10.44 18.04
CA PRO A 243 -26.54 -10.01 19.42
C PRO A 243 -26.87 -11.05 20.49
N GLY A 244 -27.80 -11.98 20.21
CA GLY A 244 -28.16 -13.11 21.07
C GLY A 244 -27.20 -14.28 21.01
N GLY A 245 -26.12 -14.22 20.21
CA GLY A 245 -25.12 -15.30 20.08
C GLY A 245 -25.57 -16.47 19.20
N GLY A 246 -26.67 -16.33 18.42
CA GLY A 246 -27.27 -17.38 17.63
C GLY A 246 -26.69 -17.60 16.23
N GLY A 247 -25.74 -16.80 15.80
CA GLY A 247 -25.14 -16.93 14.46
C GLY A 247 -25.03 -15.64 13.68
N TYR A 248 -25.24 -15.69 12.37
CA TYR A 248 -25.20 -14.56 11.44
C TYR A 248 -26.55 -14.40 10.73
N SER A 249 -26.90 -13.19 10.33
CA SER A 249 -28.27 -12.81 9.89
C SER A 249 -28.67 -13.37 8.52
N LEU A 250 -27.72 -13.77 7.66
CA LEU A 250 -28.02 -14.22 6.31
C LEU A 250 -27.95 -15.73 6.17
N SER A 251 -28.95 -16.30 5.50
CA SER A 251 -28.89 -17.67 4.99
C SER A 251 -27.87 -17.80 3.85
N ALA A 252 -27.44 -19.02 3.53
CA ALA A 252 -26.52 -19.30 2.43
C ALA A 252 -27.03 -18.76 1.07
N ALA A 253 -28.33 -18.88 0.79
CA ALA A 253 -28.94 -18.40 -0.43
C ALA A 253 -28.98 -16.86 -0.50
N GLU A 254 -29.37 -16.18 0.59
CA GLU A 254 -29.37 -14.71 0.67
C GLU A 254 -27.98 -14.14 0.56
N PHE A 255 -27.00 -14.73 1.27
CA PHE A 255 -25.59 -14.35 1.17
C PHE A 255 -25.12 -14.41 -0.29
N ALA A 256 -25.31 -15.53 -0.96
CA ALA A 256 -24.88 -15.72 -2.33
C ALA A 256 -25.58 -14.74 -3.30
N ALA A 257 -26.88 -14.53 -3.13
CA ALA A 257 -27.66 -13.61 -3.97
C ALA A 257 -27.18 -12.16 -3.81
N ARG A 258 -26.90 -11.70 -2.58
CA ARG A 258 -26.43 -10.34 -2.30
C ARG A 258 -24.98 -10.15 -2.74
N LEU A 259 -24.09 -11.08 -2.40
CA LEU A 259 -22.68 -11.01 -2.77
C LEU A 259 -22.49 -11.04 -4.29
N SER A 260 -23.25 -11.85 -5.02
CA SER A 260 -23.15 -11.93 -6.47
C SER A 260 -23.52 -10.62 -7.19
N ARG A 261 -24.31 -9.72 -6.59
CA ARG A 261 -24.60 -8.39 -7.16
C ARG A 261 -23.41 -7.47 -7.18
N LEU A 262 -22.44 -7.66 -6.26
CA LEU A 262 -21.23 -6.82 -6.21
C LEU A 262 -20.32 -7.01 -7.42
N THR A 263 -20.57 -8.06 -8.24
CA THR A 263 -19.89 -8.21 -9.54
C THR A 263 -20.23 -7.06 -10.50
N GLU A 264 -21.40 -6.43 -10.36
CA GLU A 264 -21.81 -5.26 -11.14
C GLU A 264 -20.99 -4.02 -10.79
N LEU A 265 -20.42 -3.98 -9.58
CA LEU A 265 -19.49 -2.94 -9.11
C LEU A 265 -18.03 -3.28 -9.41
N GLY A 266 -17.75 -4.42 -10.04
CA GLY A 266 -16.42 -4.85 -10.44
C GLY A 266 -15.74 -5.87 -9.52
N ALA A 267 -16.44 -6.44 -8.53
CA ALA A 267 -15.92 -7.54 -7.73
C ALA A 267 -15.68 -8.76 -8.62
N GLN A 268 -14.47 -9.33 -8.57
CA GLN A 268 -14.07 -10.48 -9.37
C GLN A 268 -13.70 -11.68 -8.51
N VAL A 269 -13.09 -11.47 -7.36
CA VAL A 269 -12.65 -12.51 -6.42
C VAL A 269 -13.60 -12.50 -5.22
N LEU A 270 -14.40 -13.55 -5.07
CA LEU A 270 -15.50 -13.57 -4.12
C LEU A 270 -15.41 -14.79 -3.21
N GLY A 271 -15.71 -14.58 -1.94
CA GLY A 271 -15.75 -15.63 -0.92
C GLY A 271 -16.54 -15.20 0.30
N GLY A 272 -16.36 -15.92 1.39
CA GLY A 272 -17.02 -15.58 2.64
C GLY A 272 -16.04 -15.48 3.80
N CYS A 273 -16.36 -14.62 4.78
CA CYS A 273 -15.67 -14.55 6.04
C CYS A 273 -16.58 -15.10 7.17
N CYS A 274 -16.59 -14.53 8.33
CA CYS A 274 -17.31 -15.04 9.50
C CYS A 274 -18.79 -15.37 9.20
N GLY A 275 -19.23 -16.48 9.76
CA GLY A 275 -20.61 -16.99 9.59
C GLY A 275 -20.89 -17.78 8.31
N THR A 276 -20.02 -17.73 7.31
CA THR A 276 -20.18 -18.48 6.06
C THR A 276 -19.84 -19.95 6.23
N THR A 277 -20.42 -20.80 5.39
CA THR A 277 -20.29 -22.25 5.42
C THR A 277 -20.00 -22.81 4.02
N PRO A 278 -19.64 -24.06 3.85
CA PRO A 278 -19.55 -24.71 2.54
C PRO A 278 -20.81 -24.58 1.70
N GLU A 279 -22.00 -24.54 2.33
CA GLU A 279 -23.27 -24.31 1.64
C GLU A 279 -23.35 -22.90 1.03
N ALA A 280 -22.88 -21.87 1.74
CA ALA A 280 -22.83 -20.51 1.23
C ALA A 280 -21.92 -20.39 0.00
N ILE A 281 -20.77 -21.07 0.01
CA ILE A 281 -19.84 -21.10 -1.13
C ILE A 281 -20.44 -21.88 -2.32
N ARG A 282 -21.12 -22.98 -2.06
CA ARG A 282 -21.84 -23.73 -3.10
C ARG A 282 -22.94 -22.89 -3.74
N ALA A 283 -23.70 -22.17 -2.94
CA ALA A 283 -24.74 -21.24 -3.41
C ALA A 283 -24.13 -20.08 -4.23
N LEU A 284 -23.03 -19.50 -3.77
CA LEU A 284 -22.30 -18.46 -4.51
C LEU A 284 -21.80 -18.96 -5.86
N ARG A 285 -21.22 -20.15 -5.91
CA ARG A 285 -20.79 -20.77 -7.16
C ARG A 285 -21.96 -20.96 -8.14
N ALA A 286 -23.10 -21.39 -7.63
CA ALA A 286 -24.31 -21.54 -8.45
C ALA A 286 -24.81 -20.19 -8.98
N ALA A 287 -24.82 -19.14 -8.14
CA ALA A 287 -25.24 -17.78 -8.52
C ALA A 287 -24.33 -17.12 -9.55
N LEU A 288 -23.05 -17.48 -9.60
CA LEU A 288 -22.07 -16.92 -10.54
C LEU A 288 -21.93 -17.73 -11.84
N ARG A 289 -22.44 -18.97 -11.90
CA ARG A 289 -22.26 -19.87 -13.05
C ARG A 289 -22.71 -19.27 -14.38
N ASP A 290 -23.87 -18.64 -14.37
CA ASP A 290 -24.52 -18.12 -15.56
C ASP A 290 -24.38 -16.59 -15.69
N ARG A 291 -23.59 -15.96 -14.81
CA ARG A 291 -23.29 -14.53 -14.93
C ARG A 291 -22.19 -14.32 -15.97
N PRO A 292 -22.46 -13.49 -16.98
CA PRO A 292 -21.41 -13.11 -17.93
C PRO A 292 -20.29 -12.38 -17.19
N TRP A 293 -19.05 -12.78 -17.47
CA TRP A 293 -17.88 -12.09 -16.98
C TRP A 293 -17.21 -11.32 -18.10
N THR A 294 -16.94 -10.06 -17.83
CA THR A 294 -16.07 -9.24 -18.69
C THR A 294 -15.03 -8.58 -17.80
N PRO A 295 -13.76 -8.51 -18.23
CA PRO A 295 -12.76 -7.75 -17.51
C PRO A 295 -13.28 -6.35 -17.23
N ARG A 296 -13.12 -5.87 -16.01
CA ARG A 296 -13.48 -4.50 -15.67
C ARG A 296 -12.69 -3.54 -16.57
N ALA A 297 -13.40 -2.72 -17.35
CA ALA A 297 -12.79 -1.61 -18.07
C ALA A 297 -12.40 -0.54 -17.04
N ALA A 298 -11.30 -0.77 -16.35
CA ALA A 298 -10.81 0.18 -15.38
C ALA A 298 -10.18 1.35 -16.12
N ALA A 299 -10.76 2.55 -15.98
CA ALA A 299 -10.01 3.76 -16.28
C ALA A 299 -8.71 3.75 -15.46
N ALA A 300 -7.62 4.22 -16.04
CA ALA A 300 -6.39 4.36 -15.27
C ALA A 300 -6.68 5.28 -14.06
N PRO A 301 -6.37 4.85 -12.82
CA PRO A 301 -6.58 5.71 -11.67
C PRO A 301 -5.83 7.03 -11.86
N PRO A 302 -6.34 8.15 -11.33
CA PRO A 302 -5.66 9.44 -11.43
C PRO A 302 -4.28 9.39 -10.77
N ALA A 303 -3.39 10.31 -11.17
CA ALA A 303 -2.16 10.56 -10.43
C ALA A 303 -2.53 10.98 -9.00
N ALA A 304 -1.99 10.32 -8.00
CA ALA A 304 -2.29 10.60 -6.60
C ALA A 304 -1.22 10.03 -5.67
N VAL A 305 -1.11 10.66 -4.51
CA VAL A 305 -0.32 10.19 -3.36
C VAL A 305 -1.20 10.16 -2.12
N CYS A 306 -0.80 9.44 -1.09
CA CYS A 306 -1.61 9.35 0.13
C CYS A 306 -0.78 9.09 1.38
N SER A 307 -1.31 9.53 2.51
CA SER A 307 -1.04 8.93 3.82
C SER A 307 -1.95 7.71 4.05
N ALA A 308 -2.03 7.20 5.26
CA ALA A 308 -3.00 6.15 5.59
C ALA A 308 -4.46 6.64 5.50
N THR A 309 -4.72 7.92 5.79
CA THR A 309 -6.07 8.46 5.99
C THR A 309 -6.50 9.50 4.96
N LYS A 310 -5.55 10.13 4.26
CA LYS A 310 -5.78 11.21 3.30
C LYS A 310 -5.20 10.87 1.93
N VAL A 311 -6.00 11.05 0.89
CA VAL A 311 -5.58 10.95 -0.51
C VAL A 311 -5.49 12.35 -1.10
N VAL A 312 -4.39 12.64 -1.78
CA VAL A 312 -4.17 13.87 -2.55
C VAL A 312 -4.13 13.50 -4.03
N ALA A 313 -5.26 13.71 -4.72
CA ALA A 313 -5.34 13.56 -6.17
C ALA A 313 -4.68 14.77 -6.85
N LEU A 314 -3.87 14.53 -7.88
CA LEU A 314 -3.16 15.56 -8.64
C LEU A 314 -4.00 16.00 -9.86
N ASP A 315 -5.28 16.26 -9.65
CA ASP A 315 -6.25 16.71 -10.65
C ASP A 315 -6.33 18.25 -10.77
N GLY A 316 -5.55 18.96 -9.96
CA GLY A 316 -5.37 20.41 -9.93
C GLY A 316 -4.02 20.76 -9.31
N ILE A 317 -3.85 22.03 -8.95
CA ILE A 317 -2.64 22.50 -8.28
C ILE A 317 -2.61 21.93 -6.85
N ARG A 318 -1.47 21.36 -6.45
CA ARG A 318 -1.23 20.84 -5.10
C ARG A 318 0.10 21.38 -4.59
N VAL A 319 0.08 21.98 -3.42
CA VAL A 319 1.27 22.64 -2.83
C VAL A 319 2.11 21.63 -2.05
N ILE A 320 3.41 21.58 -2.36
CA ILE A 320 4.39 20.84 -1.58
C ILE A 320 5.08 21.81 -0.61
N GLY A 321 4.91 21.55 0.69
CA GLY A 321 5.56 22.32 1.74
C GLY A 321 7.01 21.92 1.92
N GLU A 322 7.98 22.78 1.60
CA GLU A 322 9.43 22.47 1.59
C GLU A 322 10.16 23.08 2.81
N ARG A 323 9.49 23.35 3.92
CA ARG A 323 10.17 23.99 5.05
C ARG A 323 10.97 23.03 5.93
N ILE A 324 10.72 21.72 5.85
CA ILE A 324 11.54 20.69 6.51
C ILE A 324 12.70 20.32 5.58
N ASN A 325 13.55 21.32 5.31
CA ASN A 325 14.78 21.19 4.54
C ASN A 325 15.83 22.11 5.18
N PRO A 326 16.97 21.58 5.67
CA PRO A 326 17.96 22.34 6.43
C PRO A 326 18.77 23.33 5.59
N THR A 327 18.66 23.30 4.25
CA THR A 327 19.41 24.18 3.36
C THR A 327 19.06 25.65 3.63
N GLY A 328 20.05 26.42 4.08
CA GLY A 328 19.89 27.84 4.42
C GLY A 328 19.10 28.12 5.71
N LYS A 329 18.65 27.10 6.45
CA LYS A 329 17.78 27.25 7.65
C LYS A 329 18.53 26.84 8.93
N LYS A 330 19.23 27.81 9.57
CA LYS A 330 20.05 27.56 10.77
C LYS A 330 19.30 26.87 11.91
N LYS A 331 18.07 27.34 12.23
CA LYS A 331 17.25 26.79 13.31
C LYS A 331 16.89 25.32 13.07
N LEU A 332 16.55 24.95 11.85
CA LEU A 332 16.25 23.56 11.53
C LEU A 332 17.47 22.67 11.61
N LYS A 333 18.67 23.16 11.17
CA LYS A 333 19.93 22.45 11.36
C LYS A 333 20.22 22.19 12.85
N GLU A 334 20.04 23.18 13.70
CA GLU A 334 20.20 23.06 15.14
C GLU A 334 19.20 22.06 15.72
N ALA A 335 17.94 22.09 15.30
CA ALA A 335 16.92 21.14 15.73
C ALA A 335 17.27 19.69 15.35
N LEU A 336 17.73 19.46 14.11
CA LEU A 336 18.16 18.12 13.65
C LEU A 336 19.36 17.60 14.46
N LEU A 337 20.38 18.45 14.69
CA LEU A 337 21.58 18.11 15.48
C LEU A 337 21.26 17.81 16.95
N ASN A 338 20.32 18.53 17.53
CA ASN A 338 19.90 18.39 18.94
C ASN A 338 18.76 17.40 19.13
N HIS A 339 18.31 16.73 18.06
CA HIS A 339 17.16 15.84 18.08
C HIS A 339 15.85 16.51 18.58
N ASP A 340 15.71 17.83 18.36
CA ASP A 340 14.52 18.60 18.70
C ASP A 340 13.39 18.30 17.70
N THR A 341 12.67 17.23 17.98
CA THR A 341 11.54 16.78 17.17
C THR A 341 10.38 17.76 17.23
N ASP A 342 10.15 18.42 18.37
CA ASP A 342 9.01 19.34 18.56
C ASP A 342 9.09 20.54 17.61
N PHE A 343 10.29 21.07 17.37
CA PHE A 343 10.50 22.13 16.38
C PHE A 343 10.10 21.64 14.97
N ILE A 344 10.51 20.43 14.58
CA ILE A 344 10.19 19.86 13.27
C ILE A 344 8.69 19.65 13.11
N LEU A 345 8.02 19.12 14.14
CA LEU A 345 6.58 18.91 14.15
C LEU A 345 5.81 20.24 14.08
N SER A 346 6.27 21.27 14.78
CA SER A 346 5.66 22.59 14.69
C SER A 346 5.76 23.21 13.30
N GLU A 347 6.88 23.03 12.59
CA GLU A 347 7.05 23.46 11.21
C GLU A 347 6.11 22.68 10.25
N ALA A 348 5.96 21.35 10.45
CA ALA A 348 5.05 20.54 9.66
C ALA A 348 3.60 20.99 9.81
N MET A 349 3.14 21.14 11.07
CA MET A 349 1.78 21.58 11.37
C MET A 349 1.49 22.96 10.79
N ARG A 350 2.44 23.89 10.90
CA ARG A 350 2.30 25.22 10.32
C ARG A 350 2.15 25.18 8.80
N GLN A 351 2.96 24.38 8.09
CA GLN A 351 2.84 24.23 6.65
C GLN A 351 1.46 23.68 6.24
N CYS A 352 0.95 22.66 6.95
CA CYS A 352 -0.39 22.14 6.70
C CYS A 352 -1.48 23.19 6.97
N GLN A 353 -1.35 24.00 8.02
CA GLN A 353 -2.28 25.11 8.31
C GLN A 353 -2.21 26.22 7.25
N ASP A 354 -1.03 26.46 6.67
CA ASP A 354 -0.81 27.42 5.60
C ASP A 354 -1.27 26.89 4.22
N GLY A 355 -1.75 25.63 4.13
CA GLY A 355 -2.35 25.04 2.95
C GLY A 355 -1.46 24.11 2.15
N ALA A 356 -0.36 23.59 2.72
CA ALA A 356 0.40 22.53 2.08
C ALA A 356 -0.42 21.22 2.01
N ASP A 357 -0.49 20.63 0.81
CA ASP A 357 -1.15 19.35 0.57
C ASP A 357 -0.24 18.16 0.89
N ILE A 358 1.07 18.32 0.64
CA ILE A 358 2.13 17.33 0.75
C ILE A 358 3.30 17.98 1.51
N LEU A 359 4.04 17.20 2.30
CA LEU A 359 5.23 17.69 3.01
C LEU A 359 6.51 17.07 2.45
N ASP A 360 7.42 17.90 1.99
CA ASP A 360 8.79 17.52 1.66
C ASP A 360 9.64 17.39 2.92
N VAL A 361 10.40 16.29 3.01
CA VAL A 361 11.19 15.94 4.20
C VAL A 361 12.63 15.68 3.81
N ASN A 362 13.49 16.65 4.06
CA ASN A 362 14.93 16.56 3.93
C ASN A 362 15.59 16.75 5.29
N VAL A 363 16.45 15.83 5.67
CA VAL A 363 17.17 15.86 6.96
C VAL A 363 18.70 15.97 6.77
N GLY A 364 19.17 16.14 5.52
CA GLY A 364 20.58 16.17 5.17
C GLY A 364 21.36 17.29 5.84
N THR A 365 22.07 16.97 6.92
CA THR A 365 22.88 17.92 7.68
C THR A 365 24.21 17.26 8.06
N PRO A 366 25.36 17.90 7.82
CA PRO A 366 26.65 17.35 8.25
C PRO A 366 26.68 17.06 9.76
N GLY A 367 27.18 15.89 10.13
CA GLY A 367 27.35 15.50 11.52
C GLY A 367 26.21 14.70 12.16
N ILE A 368 25.19 14.31 11.36
CA ILE A 368 24.12 13.41 11.84
C ILE A 368 24.16 12.06 11.09
N ASP A 369 23.56 11.04 11.70
CA ASP A 369 23.13 9.85 10.98
C ASP A 369 21.82 10.19 10.24
N GLU A 370 21.94 10.44 8.93
CA GLU A 370 20.81 10.87 8.09
C GLU A 370 19.73 9.79 8.01
N LYS A 371 20.13 8.53 7.91
CA LYS A 371 19.21 7.38 7.83
C LYS A 371 18.35 7.22 9.09
N GLU A 372 18.98 7.26 10.26
CA GLU A 372 18.26 7.16 11.52
C GLU A 372 17.42 8.42 11.80
N THR A 373 17.93 9.59 11.40
CA THR A 373 17.19 10.84 11.51
C THR A 373 15.96 10.85 10.61
N MET A 374 16.07 10.36 9.38
CA MET A 374 14.93 10.21 8.45
C MET A 374 13.86 9.29 9.06
N ARG A 375 14.23 8.14 9.61
CA ARG A 375 13.30 7.23 10.29
C ARG A 375 12.55 7.93 11.43
N ARG A 376 13.29 8.61 12.31
CA ARG A 376 12.70 9.33 13.44
C ARG A 376 11.74 10.42 13.00
N VAL A 377 12.12 11.23 12.02
CA VAL A 377 11.32 12.36 11.52
C VAL A 377 10.06 11.86 10.82
N VAL A 378 10.16 10.89 9.92
CA VAL A 378 9.00 10.32 9.20
C VAL A 378 8.00 9.72 10.19
N LYS A 379 8.47 8.95 11.17
CA LYS A 379 7.60 8.40 12.22
C LYS A 379 6.91 9.50 13.03
N ALA A 380 7.64 10.51 13.45
CA ALA A 380 7.09 11.62 14.24
C ALA A 380 6.06 12.44 13.44
N LEU A 381 6.32 12.74 12.17
CA LEU A 381 5.40 13.48 11.32
C LEU A 381 4.06 12.75 11.16
N GLN A 382 4.05 11.45 10.99
CA GLN A 382 2.83 10.65 10.84
C GLN A 382 1.99 10.57 12.13
N SER A 383 2.53 11.00 13.28
CA SER A 383 1.75 11.10 14.51
C SER A 383 0.96 12.41 14.65
N VAL A 384 1.29 13.45 13.88
CA VAL A 384 0.71 14.79 14.02
C VAL A 384 0.05 15.33 12.74
N THR A 385 0.31 14.73 11.57
CA THR A 385 -0.28 15.17 10.30
C THR A 385 -0.72 13.99 9.44
N ASP A 386 -1.78 14.21 8.68
CA ASP A 386 -2.28 13.30 7.65
C ASP A 386 -1.75 13.63 6.24
N ALA A 387 -0.86 14.62 6.10
CA ALA A 387 -0.28 14.96 4.81
C ALA A 387 0.60 13.82 4.27
N PRO A 388 0.47 13.42 2.99
CA PRO A 388 1.44 12.54 2.34
C PRO A 388 2.85 13.13 2.39
N LEU A 389 3.86 12.27 2.43
CA LEU A 389 5.25 12.69 2.55
C LEU A 389 6.00 12.54 1.21
N GLN A 390 6.87 13.50 0.94
CA GLN A 390 7.89 13.44 -0.09
C GLN A 390 9.24 13.25 0.60
N ILE A 391 9.92 12.14 0.32
CA ILE A 391 11.20 11.80 0.93
C ILE A 391 12.31 12.36 0.07
N ASP A 392 13.02 13.35 0.61
CA ASP A 392 14.06 14.10 -0.10
C ASP A 392 15.45 13.71 0.42
N SER A 393 16.17 12.96 -0.38
CA SER A 393 17.60 12.67 -0.18
C SER A 393 18.24 12.22 -1.50
N THR A 394 19.55 12.38 -1.60
CA THR A 394 20.37 11.83 -2.69
C THR A 394 20.90 10.43 -2.38
N ASP A 395 20.80 9.98 -1.13
CA ASP A 395 21.23 8.66 -0.69
C ASP A 395 20.08 7.64 -0.75
N PRO A 396 20.17 6.61 -1.61
CA PRO A 396 19.16 5.56 -1.71
C PRO A 396 18.85 4.85 -0.39
N GLU A 397 19.82 4.72 0.53
CA GLU A 397 19.58 4.08 1.82
C GLU A 397 18.73 4.97 2.75
N VAL A 398 18.91 6.28 2.67
CA VAL A 398 18.08 7.24 3.40
C VAL A 398 16.67 7.27 2.84
N ILE A 399 16.54 7.29 1.49
CA ILE A 399 15.24 7.21 0.80
C ILE A 399 14.51 5.93 1.23
N GLU A 400 15.18 4.77 1.15
CA GLU A 400 14.60 3.49 1.55
C GLU A 400 14.14 3.49 3.01
N ALA A 401 14.96 4.03 3.91
CA ALA A 401 14.62 4.13 5.33
C ALA A 401 13.35 4.96 5.58
N GLY A 402 13.17 6.07 4.84
CA GLY A 402 11.94 6.88 4.88
C GLY A 402 10.74 6.16 4.29
N LEU A 403 10.87 5.61 3.09
CA LEU A 403 9.79 4.90 2.39
C LEU A 403 9.26 3.70 3.18
N ARG A 404 10.15 2.99 3.86
CA ARG A 404 9.80 1.81 4.65
C ARG A 404 8.84 2.15 5.78
N LEU A 405 8.96 3.33 6.36
CA LEU A 405 8.10 3.80 7.45
C LEU A 405 6.87 4.60 6.99
N CYS A 406 6.81 5.05 5.74
CA CYS A 406 5.62 5.72 5.22
C CYS A 406 4.44 4.75 5.17
N HIS A 407 3.32 5.10 5.77
CA HIS A 407 2.12 4.23 5.80
C HIS A 407 1.36 4.23 4.47
N GLY A 408 1.44 5.30 3.68
CA GLY A 408 0.76 5.43 2.39
C GLY A 408 1.71 5.39 1.18
N LYS A 409 1.23 5.95 0.07
CA LYS A 409 1.99 6.13 -1.17
C LYS A 409 2.74 7.47 -1.11
N ALA A 410 4.03 7.42 -0.85
CA ALA A 410 4.94 8.58 -0.77
C ALA A 410 5.45 9.01 -2.16
N ILE A 411 6.18 10.13 -2.19
CA ILE A 411 6.96 10.59 -3.33
C ILE A 411 8.44 10.45 -2.99
N ILE A 412 9.27 10.05 -3.94
CA ILE A 412 10.73 10.12 -3.87
C ILE A 412 11.19 11.43 -4.51
N ASN A 413 11.93 12.23 -3.79
CA ASN A 413 12.63 13.40 -4.28
C ASN A 413 14.14 13.16 -4.11
N SER A 414 14.90 12.75 -5.12
CA SER A 414 14.53 12.67 -6.53
C SER A 414 15.43 11.68 -7.28
N VAL A 415 15.17 11.54 -8.57
CA VAL A 415 16.05 10.86 -9.50
C VAL A 415 16.48 11.84 -10.60
N SER A 416 17.76 11.88 -10.95
CA SER A 416 18.25 12.61 -12.13
C SER A 416 18.20 11.74 -13.39
N GLY A 417 18.47 12.35 -14.55
CA GLY A 417 18.68 11.60 -15.79
C GLY A 417 20.01 10.83 -15.85
N ASP A 418 20.81 10.87 -14.80
CA ASP A 418 22.04 10.08 -14.66
C ASP A 418 21.72 8.58 -14.55
N GLU A 419 22.47 7.75 -15.30
CA GLU A 419 22.20 6.31 -15.37
C GLU A 419 22.39 5.61 -14.01
N THR A 420 23.35 6.07 -13.21
CA THR A 420 23.61 5.54 -11.87
C THR A 420 22.44 5.84 -10.94
N ALA A 421 21.92 7.06 -10.97
CA ALA A 421 20.77 7.47 -10.19
C ALA A 421 19.51 6.68 -10.60
N LEU A 422 19.23 6.59 -11.91
CA LEU A 422 18.10 5.82 -12.45
C LEU A 422 18.12 4.36 -11.99
N THR A 423 19.30 3.71 -12.06
CA THR A 423 19.46 2.30 -11.67
C THR A 423 19.31 2.05 -10.17
N ARG A 424 19.64 3.03 -9.32
CA ARG A 424 19.55 2.88 -7.86
C ARG A 424 18.19 3.28 -7.29
N ILE A 425 17.56 4.33 -7.81
CA ILE A 425 16.34 4.93 -7.22
C ILE A 425 15.06 4.32 -7.79
N LEU A 426 14.96 4.08 -9.11
CA LEU A 426 13.73 3.55 -9.69
C LEU A 426 13.31 2.18 -9.13
N PRO A 427 14.23 1.23 -8.85
CA PRO A 427 13.86 -0.02 -8.19
C PRO A 427 13.26 0.19 -6.78
N LEU A 428 13.69 1.21 -6.02
CA LEU A 428 13.08 1.55 -4.74
C LEU A 428 11.67 2.08 -4.94
N ALA A 429 11.46 3.02 -5.89
CA ALA A 429 10.14 3.52 -6.21
C ALA A 429 9.17 2.36 -6.57
N ARG A 430 9.62 1.41 -7.37
CA ARG A 430 8.84 0.23 -7.75
C ARG A 430 8.57 -0.70 -6.56
N ARG A 431 9.55 -0.95 -5.70
CA ARG A 431 9.43 -1.83 -4.53
C ARG A 431 8.40 -1.32 -3.54
N TYR A 432 8.47 -0.03 -3.22
CA TYR A 432 7.61 0.61 -2.22
C TYR A 432 6.34 1.22 -2.78
N GLY A 433 6.14 1.17 -4.10
CA GLY A 433 4.97 1.72 -4.77
C GLY A 433 4.91 3.24 -4.73
N ALA A 434 6.05 3.91 -4.60
CA ALA A 434 6.14 5.36 -4.50
C ALA A 434 6.05 6.04 -5.88
N ALA A 435 5.59 7.29 -5.92
CA ALA A 435 5.81 8.19 -7.03
C ALA A 435 7.25 8.73 -7.00
N VAL A 436 7.74 9.27 -8.11
CA VAL A 436 9.13 9.77 -8.21
C VAL A 436 9.18 11.13 -8.91
N VAL A 437 9.97 12.04 -8.35
CA VAL A 437 10.35 13.30 -9.00
C VAL A 437 11.58 13.06 -9.86
N GLY A 438 11.47 13.35 -11.15
CA GLY A 438 12.58 13.35 -12.10
C GLY A 438 13.13 14.75 -12.31
N LEU A 439 14.41 14.94 -11.99
CA LEU A 439 15.10 16.20 -12.24
C LEU A 439 15.62 16.25 -13.69
N THR A 440 15.37 17.34 -14.38
CA THR A 440 15.86 17.54 -15.77
C THR A 440 17.33 17.93 -15.81
N LEU A 441 18.17 17.13 -15.16
CA LEU A 441 19.65 17.21 -15.21
C LEU A 441 20.25 15.82 -15.41
N ASP A 442 21.46 15.78 -15.95
CA ASP A 442 22.24 14.56 -16.13
C ASP A 442 23.73 14.79 -15.76
N GLU A 443 24.60 13.89 -16.18
CA GLU A 443 26.05 13.92 -15.91
C GLU A 443 26.74 15.23 -16.39
N ARG A 444 26.11 15.93 -17.32
CA ARG A 444 26.60 17.22 -17.88
C ARG A 444 26.10 18.41 -17.06
N GLY A 445 25.25 18.19 -16.08
CA GLY A 445 24.60 19.23 -15.28
C GLY A 445 23.22 19.60 -15.80
N ILE A 446 22.75 20.82 -15.47
CA ILE A 446 21.44 21.33 -15.86
C ILE A 446 21.54 21.96 -17.26
N PRO A 447 20.81 21.45 -18.27
CA PRO A 447 20.80 22.04 -19.60
C PRO A 447 20.21 23.45 -19.59
N THR A 448 20.75 24.35 -20.39
CA THR A 448 20.18 25.70 -20.56
C THR A 448 18.92 25.68 -21.40
N ALA A 449 18.86 24.87 -22.46
CA ALA A 449 17.72 24.79 -23.39
C ALA A 449 16.59 23.91 -22.88
N ALA A 450 15.35 24.35 -23.03
CA ALA A 450 14.15 23.61 -22.69
C ALA A 450 14.07 22.23 -23.39
N ALA A 451 14.41 22.18 -24.68
CA ALA A 451 14.37 20.93 -25.45
C ALA A 451 15.28 19.83 -24.88
N GLU A 452 16.47 20.18 -24.37
CA GLU A 452 17.36 19.22 -23.74
C GLU A 452 16.79 18.74 -22.39
N ARG A 453 16.14 19.62 -21.62
CA ARG A 453 15.43 19.24 -20.38
C ARG A 453 14.29 18.26 -20.66
N VAL A 454 13.51 18.49 -21.73
CA VAL A 454 12.45 17.58 -22.17
C VAL A 454 13.02 16.21 -22.58
N ALA A 455 14.16 16.20 -23.28
CA ALA A 455 14.82 14.95 -23.66
C ALA A 455 15.27 14.13 -22.42
N ILE A 456 15.75 14.78 -21.36
CA ILE A 456 16.09 14.13 -20.10
C ILE A 456 14.81 13.61 -19.42
N ALA A 457 13.74 14.39 -19.38
CA ALA A 457 12.45 13.96 -18.84
C ALA A 457 11.91 12.73 -19.57
N ALA A 458 11.98 12.69 -20.89
CA ALA A 458 11.59 11.52 -21.70
C ALA A 458 12.42 10.27 -21.37
N ARG A 459 13.74 10.41 -21.17
CA ARG A 459 14.63 9.32 -20.74
C ARG A 459 14.25 8.79 -19.35
N ILE A 460 13.97 9.69 -18.39
CA ILE A 460 13.52 9.28 -17.05
C ILE A 460 12.20 8.52 -17.13
N LEU A 461 11.23 9.00 -17.92
CA LEU A 461 9.96 8.33 -18.16
C LEU A 461 10.15 6.93 -18.76
N GLU A 462 10.96 6.80 -19.80
CA GLU A 462 11.26 5.51 -20.43
C GLU A 462 11.83 4.50 -19.44
N ARG A 463 12.80 4.93 -18.62
CA ARG A 463 13.41 4.08 -17.61
C ARG A 463 12.44 3.72 -16.48
N ALA A 464 11.58 4.66 -16.05
CA ALA A 464 10.54 4.40 -15.07
C ALA A 464 9.54 3.37 -15.56
N LEU A 465 9.06 3.51 -16.81
CA LEU A 465 8.16 2.54 -17.45
C LEU A 465 8.82 1.14 -17.55
N ALA A 466 10.09 1.08 -17.94
CA ALA A 466 10.84 -0.18 -17.99
C ALA A 466 10.98 -0.86 -16.62
N CYS A 467 11.03 -0.07 -15.52
CA CYS A 467 10.98 -0.58 -14.15
C CYS A 467 9.56 -0.94 -13.66
N GLY A 468 8.52 -0.70 -14.48
CA GLY A 468 7.13 -0.96 -14.12
C GLY A 468 6.49 0.14 -13.26
N ILE A 469 7.03 1.36 -13.28
CA ILE A 469 6.44 2.54 -12.66
C ILE A 469 5.57 3.22 -13.71
N PRO A 470 4.25 3.40 -13.49
CA PRO A 470 3.39 4.00 -14.50
C PRO A 470 3.66 5.50 -14.66
N ALA A 471 3.42 6.05 -15.86
CA ALA A 471 3.67 7.46 -16.18
C ALA A 471 3.00 8.43 -15.20
N ARG A 472 1.81 8.10 -14.68
CA ARG A 472 1.08 8.90 -13.68
C ARG A 472 1.82 9.07 -12.35
N ASP A 473 2.84 8.27 -12.08
CA ASP A 473 3.65 8.28 -10.86
C ASP A 473 5.04 8.90 -11.09
N VAL A 474 5.27 9.50 -12.26
CA VAL A 474 6.49 10.24 -12.62
C VAL A 474 6.14 11.72 -12.72
N TYR A 475 6.76 12.54 -11.87
CA TYR A 475 6.60 13.98 -11.85
C TYR A 475 7.90 14.65 -12.26
N ILE A 476 7.89 15.68 -13.07
CA ILE A 476 9.11 16.28 -13.61
C ILE A 476 9.36 17.66 -13.01
N ASP A 477 10.50 17.79 -12.34
CA ASP A 477 11.06 19.09 -11.99
C ASP A 477 11.90 19.63 -13.15
N CYS A 478 11.37 20.68 -13.80
CA CYS A 478 12.05 21.34 -14.90
C CYS A 478 13.22 22.23 -14.45
N LEU A 479 13.49 22.29 -13.16
CA LEU A 479 14.57 23.01 -12.50
C LEU A 479 14.57 24.52 -12.72
N THR A 480 14.39 25.26 -11.64
CA THR A 480 14.44 26.72 -11.63
C THR A 480 15.84 27.19 -11.29
N LEU A 481 16.50 27.85 -12.23
CA LEU A 481 17.76 28.55 -11.98
C LEU A 481 17.47 30.00 -11.57
N THR A 482 18.35 30.56 -10.75
CA THR A 482 18.20 31.97 -10.35
C THR A 482 18.46 32.90 -11.54
N VAL A 483 17.61 33.88 -11.73
CA VAL A 483 17.77 34.85 -12.84
C VAL A 483 19.03 35.74 -12.74
N SER A 484 19.68 35.76 -11.57
CA SER A 484 20.97 36.44 -11.42
C SER A 484 22.13 35.68 -12.06
N ALA A 485 22.04 34.35 -12.18
CA ALA A 485 23.05 33.52 -12.83
C ALA A 485 22.74 33.25 -14.30
N GLU A 486 21.45 32.98 -14.59
CA GLU A 486 20.94 32.67 -15.93
C GLU A 486 19.74 33.54 -16.27
N PRO A 487 19.95 34.71 -16.88
CA PRO A 487 18.87 35.67 -17.18
C PRO A 487 17.73 35.08 -18.02
N ASP A 488 18.03 34.22 -19.00
CA ASP A 488 17.04 33.56 -19.86
C ASP A 488 16.50 32.24 -19.24
N GLY A 489 17.06 31.81 -18.14
CA GLY A 489 16.72 30.53 -17.49
C GLY A 489 15.26 30.43 -17.05
N ALA A 490 14.64 31.54 -16.69
CA ALA A 490 13.22 31.58 -16.32
C ALA A 490 12.32 31.20 -17.50
N GLU A 491 12.55 31.80 -18.69
CA GLU A 491 11.76 31.50 -19.89
C GLU A 491 11.98 30.03 -20.35
N GLU A 492 13.22 29.54 -20.33
CA GLU A 492 13.52 28.15 -20.68
C GLU A 492 12.87 27.17 -19.70
N THR A 493 12.80 27.48 -18.40
CA THR A 493 12.05 26.67 -17.42
C THR A 493 10.56 26.65 -17.76
N LEU A 494 9.96 27.80 -18.08
CA LEU A 494 8.54 27.90 -18.45
C LEU A 494 8.23 27.15 -19.76
N ARG A 495 9.13 27.18 -20.75
CA ARG A 495 9.02 26.40 -21.99
C ARG A 495 9.10 24.90 -21.71
N ALA A 496 10.05 24.48 -20.87
CA ALA A 496 10.19 23.08 -20.49
C ALA A 496 8.94 22.55 -19.75
N LEU A 497 8.35 23.34 -18.83
CA LEU A 497 7.08 23.00 -18.18
C LEU A 497 5.97 22.70 -19.19
N THR A 498 5.77 23.64 -20.14
CA THR A 498 4.73 23.48 -21.17
C THR A 498 4.99 22.22 -22.00
N ALA A 499 6.23 22.02 -22.46
CA ALA A 499 6.57 20.88 -23.31
C ALA A 499 6.46 19.54 -22.58
N VAL A 500 6.92 19.43 -21.33
CA VAL A 500 6.76 18.21 -20.51
C VAL A 500 5.28 17.83 -20.36
N ARG A 501 4.43 18.82 -20.13
CA ARG A 501 2.99 18.59 -19.99
C ARG A 501 2.33 18.21 -21.31
N GLU A 502 2.61 18.93 -22.40
CA GLU A 502 1.92 18.77 -23.68
C GLU A 502 2.47 17.58 -24.50
N GLU A 503 3.78 17.34 -24.49
CA GLU A 503 4.42 16.31 -25.29
C GLU A 503 4.52 14.97 -24.55
N LEU A 504 4.80 15.01 -23.22
CA LEU A 504 4.97 13.76 -22.42
C LEU A 504 3.74 13.42 -21.59
N GLY A 505 2.79 14.36 -21.40
CA GLY A 505 1.59 14.13 -20.59
C GLY A 505 1.88 13.95 -19.10
N LEU A 506 3.01 14.43 -18.60
CA LEU A 506 3.45 14.25 -17.22
C LEU A 506 3.05 15.44 -16.33
N LYS A 507 2.98 15.17 -15.03
CA LYS A 507 2.84 16.20 -14.01
C LYS A 507 4.16 16.94 -13.80
N THR A 508 4.06 18.24 -13.55
CA THR A 508 5.23 19.12 -13.39
C THR A 508 5.37 19.61 -11.97
N LEU A 509 6.59 19.76 -11.52
CA LEU A 509 6.98 20.25 -10.20
C LEU A 509 8.05 21.34 -10.34
N LEU A 510 8.08 22.31 -9.43
CA LEU A 510 9.15 23.32 -9.36
C LEU A 510 9.45 23.76 -7.93
N GLY A 511 10.73 23.86 -7.60
CA GLY A 511 11.25 24.71 -6.52
C GLY A 511 11.18 26.18 -6.91
N VAL A 512 10.00 26.80 -6.81
CA VAL A 512 9.69 28.15 -7.32
C VAL A 512 10.62 29.21 -6.73
N SER A 513 10.96 29.13 -5.45
CA SER A 513 11.75 30.16 -4.76
C SER A 513 13.22 30.23 -5.21
N ASN A 514 13.69 29.25 -5.97
CA ASN A 514 15.05 29.24 -6.52
C ASN A 514 15.27 30.39 -7.53
N ILE A 515 14.20 30.85 -8.20
CA ILE A 515 14.27 31.95 -9.18
C ILE A 515 14.93 33.21 -8.63
N SER A 516 14.73 33.47 -7.35
CA SER A 516 15.16 34.71 -6.69
C SER A 516 16.31 34.53 -5.70
N PHE A 517 17.00 33.40 -5.74
CA PHE A 517 18.06 33.14 -4.78
C PHE A 517 19.18 34.16 -4.88
N GLY A 518 19.57 34.78 -3.74
CA GLY A 518 20.58 35.83 -3.68
C GLY A 518 20.10 37.24 -4.15
N LEU A 519 18.84 37.41 -4.54
CA LEU A 519 18.30 38.68 -5.01
C LEU A 519 17.50 39.43 -3.93
N PRO A 520 17.39 40.77 -4.01
CA PRO A 520 16.43 41.51 -3.19
C PRO A 520 14.99 41.26 -3.66
N GLU A 521 14.01 41.71 -2.86
CA GLU A 521 12.57 41.64 -3.18
C GLU A 521 12.07 40.23 -3.57
N ARG A 522 12.66 39.20 -2.97
CA ARG A 522 12.34 37.79 -3.22
C ARG A 522 10.83 37.48 -3.22
N PRO A 523 10.00 38.03 -2.29
CA PRO A 523 8.57 37.74 -2.30
C PRO A 523 7.87 38.20 -3.59
N LEU A 524 8.29 39.31 -4.17
CA LEU A 524 7.74 39.81 -5.43
C LEU A 524 8.13 38.89 -6.60
N LEU A 525 9.43 38.55 -6.70
CA LEU A 525 9.94 37.69 -7.77
C LEU A 525 9.30 36.31 -7.71
N ASN A 526 9.26 35.67 -6.52
CA ASN A 526 8.67 34.36 -6.34
C ASN A 526 7.19 34.34 -6.72
N ARG A 527 6.43 35.32 -6.26
CA ARG A 527 4.99 35.44 -6.54
C ARG A 527 4.71 35.61 -8.03
N THR A 528 5.51 36.44 -8.70
CA THR A 528 5.38 36.71 -10.13
C THR A 528 5.72 35.46 -10.94
N PHE A 529 6.86 34.80 -10.62
CA PHE A 529 7.28 33.58 -11.31
C PHE A 529 6.31 32.43 -11.07
N LEU A 530 5.79 32.28 -9.85
CA LEU A 530 4.75 31.28 -9.54
C LEU A 530 3.51 31.49 -10.44
N ALA A 531 3.02 32.72 -10.55
CA ALA A 531 1.86 33.02 -11.40
C ALA A 531 2.12 32.66 -12.87
N MET A 532 3.32 32.97 -13.39
CA MET A 532 3.73 32.62 -14.75
C MET A 532 3.81 31.09 -14.92
N ALA A 533 4.43 30.37 -13.98
CA ALA A 533 4.58 28.93 -14.02
C ALA A 533 3.22 28.20 -13.95
N LEU A 534 2.29 28.65 -13.10
CA LEU A 534 0.92 28.13 -13.04
C LEU A 534 0.19 28.33 -14.39
N GLY A 535 0.36 29.49 -15.03
CA GLY A 535 -0.16 29.78 -16.38
C GLY A 535 0.43 28.90 -17.49
N ARG A 536 1.60 28.30 -17.24
CA ARG A 536 2.31 27.37 -18.15
C ARG A 536 2.09 25.89 -17.78
N GLY A 537 1.26 25.62 -16.77
CA GLY A 537 0.86 24.28 -16.43
C GLY A 537 1.62 23.61 -15.28
N LEU A 538 2.18 24.40 -14.35
CA LEU A 538 2.74 23.86 -13.11
C LEU A 538 1.65 23.21 -12.27
N ASP A 539 1.83 21.92 -11.92
CA ASP A 539 0.93 21.15 -11.09
C ASP A 539 1.32 21.18 -9.59
N LEU A 540 2.62 21.13 -9.29
CA LEU A 540 3.19 20.94 -7.94
C LEU A 540 4.22 22.06 -7.63
N PRO A 541 3.75 23.24 -7.19
CA PRO A 541 4.65 24.29 -6.70
C PRO A 541 5.24 23.93 -5.34
#